data_ed3cc6512a8c2c8f4f432c57d2d64937
#
_entry.id   ed3cc6512a8c2c8f4f432c57d2d64937
#
_cell.length_a   1.000
_cell.length_b   1.000
_cell.length_c   1.000
_cell.angle_alpha   90.00
_cell.angle_beta   90.00
_cell.angle_gamma   90.00
#
_symmetry.space_group_name_H-M   'P 1'
#
loop_
_entity.id
_entity.type
_entity.pdbx_description
1 polymer ?
#
loop_
_entity_poly.entity_id
_entity_poly.type
_entity_poly.pdbx_seq_one_letter_code
_entity_poly.pdbx_strand_id
1 'polypeptide(L)'
;MFHLGWFLGSGFGIQPWNPAGGDGVYTGANMRDWMKPDLYVDLAASLERACFDYILIEDTAMVEDSYNGSAEVSLRRGFMAPKNDPMPLVPLMTQRTKHIGIVPTVSTIQYHPYLAARLYTTLDHLTEGRVGMNVVTSVTDRVAQNFGYDQHFDHDERYKMAEEWVEVVKQLQHSWDVDAVIADDVNGIYADHTKVHPINFEGKYFRSRGPLNTIPGPQRDIPVVSAGGSVPGRELAARHGDTQMAMCKTVEDMKAYREDIHRRMLAHGRKPSDIKLLFLATPIVAPTDAEAQEKAEALRRYRYTDAAVEYNLWNMSYTSGGRIDFGSIDLDTPVDQIDLSKGNGERSSIANLFQDTEGKTLREVAAESFQITDLGLVGSPDTVAAKMEEIMDEVGGDGFLLYSPMTRHSIAEIADGLAPALKRRGAIRDGYTYTTLNENIHEF
;
A
#
# COMPACT_ATOMS: atom_id res chain seq x y z
N MET A 1 20.36 -6.58 7.88
CA MET A 1 19.76 -6.11 6.60
C MET A 1 18.27 -5.93 6.81
N PHE A 2 17.62 -5.08 5.99
CA PHE A 2 16.19 -4.87 6.02
C PHE A 2 15.61 -4.70 4.60
N HIS A 3 14.31 -4.95 4.46
CA HIS A 3 13.59 -4.87 3.19
C HIS A 3 13.25 -3.44 2.82
N LEU A 4 13.15 -3.16 1.51
CA LEU A 4 12.63 -1.91 0.97
C LEU A 4 11.46 -2.16 0.02
N GLY A 5 10.32 -1.54 0.31
CA GLY A 5 9.20 -1.41 -0.62
C GLY A 5 9.02 0.03 -1.08
N TRP A 6 8.35 0.22 -2.20
CA TRP A 6 7.91 1.53 -2.67
C TRP A 6 6.39 1.63 -2.62
N PHE A 7 5.88 2.68 -2.00
CA PHE A 7 4.45 2.96 -1.99
C PHE A 7 4.07 3.96 -3.08
N LEU A 8 3.38 3.48 -4.10
CA LEU A 8 2.81 4.31 -5.16
C LEU A 8 1.43 4.82 -4.69
N GLY A 9 1.43 5.87 -3.86
CA GLY A 9 0.26 6.33 -3.11
C GLY A 9 -0.85 6.97 -3.94
N SER A 10 -0.56 7.40 -5.19
CA SER A 10 -1.60 7.83 -6.14
C SER A 10 -2.04 6.71 -7.08
N GLY A 11 -1.49 5.52 -6.93
CA GLY A 11 -1.77 4.38 -7.79
C GLY A 11 -1.46 4.64 -9.26
N PHE A 12 -2.26 4.09 -10.16
CA PHE A 12 -2.25 4.43 -11.58
C PHE A 12 -3.15 5.66 -11.81
N GLY A 13 -2.82 6.78 -11.15
CA GLY A 13 -3.63 7.97 -11.11
C GLY A 13 -2.84 9.27 -11.15
N ILE A 14 -3.60 10.36 -11.19
CA ILE A 14 -3.03 11.70 -11.12
C ILE A 14 -2.42 11.94 -9.75
N GLN A 15 -1.30 12.65 -9.72
CA GLN A 15 -0.74 13.23 -8.50
C GLN A 15 -1.52 14.48 -8.10
N PRO A 16 -1.60 14.85 -6.81
CA PRO A 16 -2.27 16.06 -6.39
C PRO A 16 -1.81 17.30 -7.18
N TRP A 17 -2.76 18.01 -7.78
CA TRP A 17 -2.52 19.19 -8.60
C TRP A 17 -2.47 20.43 -7.73
N ASN A 18 -1.36 20.64 -7.03
CA ASN A 18 -1.17 21.74 -6.11
C ASN A 18 -0.82 23.05 -6.81
N PRO A 19 -1.13 24.21 -6.23
CA PRO A 19 -0.64 25.50 -6.72
C PRO A 19 0.90 25.52 -6.74
N ALA A 20 1.46 26.34 -7.64
CA ALA A 20 2.90 26.61 -7.67
C ALA A 20 3.38 27.07 -6.28
N GLY A 21 4.37 26.41 -5.72
CA GLY A 21 4.89 26.68 -4.37
C GLY A 21 4.70 25.54 -3.37
N GLY A 22 3.97 24.46 -3.72
CA GLY A 22 4.19 23.18 -3.06
C GLY A 22 5.61 22.74 -3.35
N ASP A 23 6.28 22.04 -2.52
CA ASP A 23 7.65 21.51 -2.54
C ASP A 23 8.61 21.84 -3.75
N GLY A 24 8.18 22.67 -4.68
CA GLY A 24 8.90 23.07 -5.91
C GLY A 24 9.10 21.93 -6.93
N VAL A 25 8.63 20.73 -6.65
CA VAL A 25 8.90 19.51 -7.42
C VAL A 25 7.80 19.20 -8.42
N TYR A 26 6.61 19.74 -8.23
CA TYR A 26 5.47 19.52 -9.13
C TYR A 26 5.59 20.36 -10.41
N THR A 27 6.57 20.06 -11.22
CA THR A 27 6.76 20.66 -12.53
C THR A 27 6.13 19.80 -13.60
N GLY A 28 4.88 19.86 -13.69
CA GLY A 28 4.01 19.67 -14.82
C GLY A 28 4.16 18.51 -15.81
N ALA A 29 5.33 18.12 -16.23
CA ALA A 29 5.48 17.19 -17.36
C ALA A 29 5.01 15.75 -17.01
N ASN A 30 5.43 15.21 -15.88
CA ASN A 30 5.03 13.86 -15.45
C ASN A 30 3.55 13.80 -15.06
N MET A 31 3.02 14.87 -14.49
CA MET A 31 1.62 14.95 -14.06
C MET A 31 0.63 14.99 -15.22
N ARG A 32 1.09 15.36 -16.42
CA ARG A 32 0.26 15.34 -17.64
C ARG A 32 0.30 14.00 -18.38
N ASP A 33 1.32 13.20 -18.12
CA ASP A 33 1.57 11.93 -18.78
C ASP A 33 1.34 10.71 -17.87
N TRP A 34 0.69 10.92 -16.70
CA TRP A 34 0.42 9.87 -15.73
C TRP A 34 -0.34 8.66 -16.30
N MET A 35 -1.11 8.84 -17.37
CA MET A 35 -1.84 7.76 -18.07
C MET A 35 -0.93 6.87 -18.91
N LYS A 36 0.33 7.29 -19.18
CA LYS A 36 1.27 6.52 -19.99
C LYS A 36 2.07 5.56 -19.13
N PRO A 37 2.39 4.36 -19.62
CA PRO A 37 3.12 3.37 -18.83
C PRO A 37 4.58 3.73 -18.56
N ASP A 38 5.19 4.61 -19.40
CA ASP A 38 6.64 4.86 -19.40
C ASP A 38 7.21 5.25 -18.03
N LEU A 39 6.51 6.13 -17.30
CA LEU A 39 6.96 6.57 -15.95
C LEU A 39 7.00 5.41 -14.96
N TYR A 40 5.99 4.53 -15.01
CA TYR A 40 5.86 3.37 -14.10
C TYR A 40 6.86 2.26 -14.46
N VAL A 41 7.08 2.04 -15.76
CA VAL A 41 8.09 1.09 -16.25
C VAL A 41 9.50 1.55 -15.87
N ASP A 42 9.81 2.85 -15.99
CA ASP A 42 11.08 3.41 -15.57
C ASP A 42 11.24 3.38 -14.05
N LEU A 43 10.16 3.61 -13.29
CA LEU A 43 10.14 3.44 -11.83
C LEU A 43 10.55 2.01 -11.46
N ALA A 44 9.88 1.01 -12.01
CA ALA A 44 10.16 -0.40 -11.71
C ALA A 44 11.62 -0.75 -12.01
N ALA A 45 12.14 -0.35 -13.18
CA ALA A 45 13.53 -0.59 -13.55
C ALA A 45 14.53 0.13 -12.62
N SER A 46 14.22 1.35 -12.18
CA SER A 46 15.07 2.10 -11.25
C SER A 46 15.10 1.47 -9.86
N LEU A 47 13.95 1.06 -9.35
CA LEU A 47 13.83 0.44 -8.03
C LEU A 47 14.41 -0.99 -8.02
N GLU A 48 14.31 -1.75 -9.11
CA GLU A 48 15.00 -3.04 -9.22
C GLU A 48 16.53 -2.85 -9.16
N ARG A 49 17.09 -1.89 -9.89
CA ARG A 49 18.52 -1.55 -9.80
C ARG A 49 18.93 -1.15 -8.38
N ALA A 50 18.02 -0.52 -7.65
CA ALA A 50 18.18 -0.14 -6.26
C ALA A 50 17.93 -1.32 -5.26
N CYS A 51 17.53 -2.49 -5.73
CA CYS A 51 17.23 -3.70 -4.96
C CYS A 51 16.04 -3.57 -3.99
N PHE A 52 14.99 -2.88 -4.41
CA PHE A 52 13.70 -2.89 -3.72
C PHE A 52 12.99 -4.22 -3.90
N ASP A 53 12.28 -4.68 -2.85
CA ASP A 53 11.54 -5.94 -2.88
C ASP A 53 10.29 -5.84 -3.76
N TYR A 54 9.50 -4.77 -3.62
CA TYR A 54 8.28 -4.58 -4.39
C TYR A 54 7.81 -3.13 -4.51
N ILE A 55 6.89 -2.90 -5.45
CA ILE A 55 6.12 -1.67 -5.60
C ILE A 55 4.67 -1.99 -5.23
N LEU A 56 4.16 -1.37 -4.16
CA LEU A 56 2.77 -1.42 -3.77
C LEU A 56 2.01 -0.32 -4.49
N ILE A 57 1.01 -0.70 -5.29
CA ILE A 57 0.19 0.24 -6.07
C ILE A 57 -1.15 0.43 -5.36
N GLU A 58 -1.37 1.61 -4.81
CA GLU A 58 -2.65 2.00 -4.21
C GLU A 58 -3.75 2.04 -5.25
N ASP A 59 -5.00 1.76 -4.84
CA ASP A 59 -6.18 1.92 -5.70
C ASP A 59 -7.43 2.25 -4.89
N THR A 60 -8.30 3.06 -5.51
CA THR A 60 -9.67 3.31 -5.07
C THR A 60 -10.58 3.62 -6.27
N ALA A 61 -11.77 3.04 -6.30
CA ALA A 61 -12.67 3.07 -7.46
C ALA A 61 -13.84 4.04 -7.26
N MET A 62 -13.53 5.32 -7.01
CA MET A 62 -14.56 6.36 -6.86
C MET A 62 -14.02 7.78 -7.15
N VAL A 63 -14.92 8.73 -7.31
CA VAL A 63 -14.63 10.16 -7.18
C VAL A 63 -15.21 10.61 -5.85
N GLU A 64 -14.37 11.09 -4.94
CA GLU A 64 -14.78 11.47 -3.59
C GLU A 64 -15.51 12.82 -3.59
N ASP A 65 -16.65 12.87 -2.93
CA ASP A 65 -17.54 14.04 -2.87
C ASP A 65 -18.07 14.36 -1.46
N SER A 66 -17.51 13.74 -0.42
CA SER A 66 -17.97 13.98 0.96
C SER A 66 -17.51 15.31 1.54
N TYR A 67 -16.38 15.85 1.06
CA TYR A 67 -15.89 17.16 1.47
C TYR A 67 -16.73 18.28 0.85
N ASN A 68 -17.39 19.09 1.69
CA ASN A 68 -18.38 20.11 1.28
C ASN A 68 -19.55 19.55 0.44
N GLY A 69 -19.82 18.25 0.53
CA GLY A 69 -20.85 17.59 -0.27
C GLY A 69 -20.63 17.70 -1.78
N SER A 70 -19.38 17.80 -2.25
CA SER A 70 -19.04 18.09 -3.64
C SER A 70 -17.73 17.44 -4.08
N ALA A 71 -17.71 16.94 -5.32
CA ALA A 71 -16.48 16.47 -5.97
C ALA A 71 -15.57 17.62 -6.49
N GLU A 72 -15.93 18.87 -6.26
CA GLU A 72 -15.22 20.03 -6.81
C GLU A 72 -13.75 20.03 -6.43
N VAL A 73 -13.42 19.86 -5.13
CA VAL A 73 -12.03 19.89 -4.65
C VAL A 73 -11.26 18.66 -5.16
N SER A 74 -11.87 17.47 -5.13
CA SER A 74 -11.27 16.24 -5.65
C SER A 74 -10.84 16.41 -7.11
N LEU A 75 -11.71 16.93 -7.96
CA LEU A 75 -11.44 17.07 -9.40
C LEU A 75 -10.54 18.27 -9.72
N ARG A 76 -10.74 19.40 -9.05
CA ARG A 76 -9.92 20.60 -9.23
C ARG A 76 -8.45 20.37 -8.83
N ARG A 77 -8.23 19.57 -7.80
CA ARG A 77 -6.90 19.28 -7.26
C ARG A 77 -6.32 17.93 -7.66
N GLY A 78 -7.09 17.07 -8.32
CA GLY A 78 -6.65 15.72 -8.66
C GLY A 78 -6.45 14.83 -7.43
N PHE A 79 -7.29 14.97 -6.41
CA PHE A 79 -7.21 14.14 -5.21
C PHE A 79 -7.91 12.81 -5.44
N MET A 80 -7.14 11.71 -5.51
CA MET A 80 -7.59 10.34 -5.76
C MET A 80 -8.32 10.12 -7.11
N ALA A 81 -8.61 11.17 -7.87
CA ALA A 81 -9.25 11.07 -9.17
C ALA A 81 -8.74 12.19 -10.12
N PRO A 82 -8.58 11.90 -11.42
CA PRO A 82 -8.84 10.62 -12.09
C PRO A 82 -7.80 9.55 -11.82
N LYS A 83 -8.22 8.28 -11.89
CA LYS A 83 -7.38 7.10 -11.62
C LYS A 83 -7.80 5.94 -12.54
N ASN A 84 -6.85 5.18 -13.04
CA ASN A 84 -7.05 3.98 -13.84
C ASN A 84 -6.87 2.72 -13.00
N ASP A 85 -7.39 1.60 -13.49
CA ASP A 85 -7.19 0.27 -12.90
C ASP A 85 -5.68 -0.10 -12.92
N PRO A 86 -5.08 -0.48 -11.79
CA PRO A 86 -3.66 -0.85 -11.73
C PRO A 86 -3.34 -2.21 -12.34
N MET A 87 -4.30 -3.11 -12.49
CA MET A 87 -4.05 -4.48 -12.93
C MET A 87 -3.40 -4.57 -14.32
N PRO A 88 -3.84 -3.80 -15.34
CA PRO A 88 -3.19 -3.80 -16.65
C PRO A 88 -1.77 -3.24 -16.65
N LEU A 89 -1.40 -2.44 -15.64
CA LEU A 89 -0.07 -1.85 -15.53
C LEU A 89 0.98 -2.89 -15.09
N VAL A 90 0.58 -3.89 -14.31
CA VAL A 90 1.48 -4.91 -13.73
C VAL A 90 2.36 -5.59 -14.79
N PRO A 91 1.83 -6.22 -15.85
CA PRO A 91 2.66 -6.87 -16.86
C PRO A 91 3.54 -5.89 -17.66
N LEU A 92 3.12 -4.62 -17.77
CA LEU A 92 3.94 -3.59 -18.44
C LEU A 92 5.17 -3.23 -17.61
N MET A 93 5.01 -3.07 -16.29
CA MET A 93 6.12 -2.76 -15.38
C MET A 93 7.14 -3.90 -15.31
N THR A 94 6.67 -5.16 -15.40
CA THR A 94 7.55 -6.33 -15.29
C THR A 94 8.31 -6.68 -16.56
N GLN A 95 7.99 -6.07 -17.71
CA GLN A 95 8.69 -6.35 -18.97
C GLN A 95 10.18 -5.93 -18.98
N ARG A 96 10.55 -4.93 -18.16
CA ARG A 96 11.95 -4.43 -18.07
C ARG A 96 12.63 -4.83 -16.76
N THR A 97 12.02 -5.71 -15.98
CA THR A 97 12.53 -6.17 -14.69
C THR A 97 12.54 -7.69 -14.64
N LYS A 98 13.29 -8.26 -13.68
CA LYS A 98 13.43 -9.71 -13.50
C LYS A 98 13.23 -10.17 -12.05
N HIS A 99 13.20 -9.26 -11.08
CA HIS A 99 13.21 -9.60 -9.65
C HIS A 99 12.18 -8.84 -8.83
N ILE A 100 12.05 -7.52 -9.06
CA ILE A 100 11.16 -6.68 -8.26
C ILE A 100 9.70 -7.11 -8.40
N GLY A 101 9.01 -7.22 -7.24
CA GLY A 101 7.60 -7.53 -7.19
C GLY A 101 6.71 -6.33 -7.51
N ILE A 102 5.56 -6.59 -8.11
CA ILE A 102 4.49 -5.58 -8.30
C ILE A 102 3.26 -6.04 -7.55
N VAL A 103 2.78 -5.19 -6.64
CA VAL A 103 1.71 -5.50 -5.70
C VAL A 103 0.52 -4.55 -5.93
N PRO A 104 -0.35 -4.83 -6.91
CA PRO A 104 -1.54 -4.03 -7.14
C PRO A 104 -2.57 -4.26 -6.03
N THR A 105 -3.35 -3.22 -5.73
CA THR A 105 -4.44 -3.28 -4.76
C THR A 105 -5.66 -4.00 -5.32
N VAL A 106 -6.26 -4.87 -4.51
CA VAL A 106 -7.54 -5.52 -4.77
C VAL A 106 -8.48 -5.35 -3.60
N SER A 107 -9.68 -4.89 -3.87
CA SER A 107 -10.71 -4.75 -2.84
C SER A 107 -11.66 -5.93 -2.81
N THR A 108 -11.91 -6.43 -1.62
CA THR A 108 -12.76 -7.61 -1.37
C THR A 108 -14.24 -7.41 -1.71
N ILE A 109 -14.70 -6.15 -1.83
CA ILE A 109 -16.08 -5.84 -2.27
C ILE A 109 -16.19 -5.66 -3.79
N GLN A 110 -15.07 -5.42 -4.48
CA GLN A 110 -15.04 -5.17 -5.94
C GLN A 110 -14.85 -6.47 -6.72
N TYR A 111 -14.05 -7.38 -6.22
CA TYR A 111 -13.70 -8.63 -6.88
C TYR A 111 -14.25 -9.83 -6.13
N HIS A 112 -15.13 -10.62 -6.80
CA HIS A 112 -15.45 -11.93 -6.29
C HIS A 112 -14.18 -12.79 -6.18
N PRO A 113 -13.96 -13.57 -5.09
CA PRO A 113 -12.70 -14.28 -4.85
C PRO A 113 -12.29 -15.22 -5.98
N TYR A 114 -13.24 -15.86 -6.69
CA TYR A 114 -12.93 -16.67 -7.89
C TYR A 114 -12.31 -15.82 -9.01
N LEU A 115 -12.87 -14.64 -9.27
CA LEU A 115 -12.34 -13.74 -10.30
C LEU A 115 -10.95 -13.21 -9.91
N ALA A 116 -10.77 -12.86 -8.66
CA ALA A 116 -9.50 -12.43 -8.13
C ALA A 116 -8.43 -13.53 -8.19
N ALA A 117 -8.74 -14.75 -7.73
CA ALA A 117 -7.82 -15.89 -7.82
C ALA A 117 -7.38 -16.13 -9.27
N ARG A 118 -8.33 -16.11 -10.22
CA ARG A 118 -8.04 -16.26 -11.65
C ARG A 118 -7.15 -15.15 -12.18
N LEU A 119 -7.45 -13.88 -11.87
CA LEU A 119 -6.70 -12.71 -12.32
C LEU A 119 -5.26 -12.76 -11.79
N TYR A 120 -5.09 -12.95 -10.48
CA TYR A 120 -3.77 -12.97 -9.85
C TYR A 120 -2.93 -14.16 -10.29
N THR A 121 -3.50 -15.35 -10.47
CA THR A 121 -2.77 -16.48 -11.05
C THR A 121 -2.35 -16.19 -12.50
N THR A 122 -3.20 -15.50 -13.28
CA THR A 122 -2.82 -15.04 -14.63
C THR A 122 -1.66 -14.05 -14.58
N LEU A 123 -1.72 -13.06 -13.68
CA LEU A 123 -0.63 -12.10 -13.49
C LEU A 123 0.65 -12.79 -13.00
N ASP A 124 0.53 -13.81 -12.15
CA ASP A 124 1.67 -14.59 -11.65
C ASP A 124 2.42 -15.29 -12.79
N HIS A 125 1.70 -15.87 -13.75
CA HIS A 125 2.30 -16.41 -14.97
C HIS A 125 2.94 -15.32 -15.83
N LEU A 126 2.25 -14.19 -16.06
CA LEU A 126 2.74 -13.10 -16.91
C LEU A 126 3.95 -12.38 -16.31
N THR A 127 4.09 -12.39 -14.99
CA THR A 127 5.19 -11.76 -14.27
C THR A 127 6.29 -12.74 -13.87
N GLU A 128 6.15 -14.02 -14.21
CA GLU A 128 7.09 -15.07 -13.84
C GLU A 128 7.31 -15.14 -12.31
N GLY A 129 6.21 -15.08 -11.52
CA GLY A 129 6.28 -15.19 -10.07
C GLY A 129 6.55 -13.88 -9.34
N ARG A 130 6.22 -12.72 -9.90
CA ARG A 130 6.55 -11.42 -9.30
C ARG A 130 5.35 -10.55 -8.94
N VAL A 131 4.14 -11.12 -8.90
CA VAL A 131 2.95 -10.41 -8.43
C VAL A 131 2.67 -10.71 -6.95
N GLY A 132 2.22 -9.71 -6.20
CA GLY A 132 1.61 -9.86 -4.87
C GLY A 132 0.23 -9.25 -4.83
N MET A 133 -0.56 -9.56 -3.81
CA MET A 133 -1.92 -9.05 -3.62
C MET A 133 -1.97 -8.07 -2.46
N ASN A 134 -2.20 -6.76 -2.71
CA ASN A 134 -2.56 -5.85 -1.62
C ASN A 134 -4.07 -5.93 -1.36
N VAL A 135 -4.44 -6.67 -0.33
CA VAL A 135 -5.85 -6.94 0.00
C VAL A 135 -6.41 -5.84 0.90
N VAL A 136 -7.40 -5.12 0.39
CA VAL A 136 -8.07 -4.04 1.12
C VAL A 136 -9.58 -4.24 1.20
N THR A 137 -10.20 -3.55 2.16
CA THR A 137 -11.66 -3.61 2.39
C THR A 137 -12.40 -2.41 1.84
N SER A 138 -11.71 -1.50 1.13
CA SER A 138 -12.19 -0.17 0.76
C SER A 138 -12.57 0.72 1.96
N VAL A 139 -12.87 2.00 1.72
CA VAL A 139 -13.01 2.98 2.80
C VAL A 139 -14.38 3.63 2.81
N THR A 140 -14.84 4.16 1.67
CA THR A 140 -16.01 5.06 1.62
C THR A 140 -17.28 4.39 1.12
N ASP A 141 -18.43 4.97 1.49
CA ASP A 141 -19.73 4.55 0.97
C ASP A 141 -19.80 4.71 -0.55
N ARG A 142 -19.06 5.67 -1.14
CA ARG A 142 -19.04 5.90 -2.60
C ARG A 142 -18.47 4.73 -3.38
N VAL A 143 -17.41 4.11 -2.84
CA VAL A 143 -16.88 2.87 -3.44
C VAL A 143 -17.93 1.78 -3.41
N ALA A 144 -18.57 1.53 -2.27
CA ALA A 144 -19.59 0.49 -2.13
C ALA A 144 -20.77 0.71 -3.09
N GLN A 145 -21.21 1.95 -3.24
CA GLN A 145 -22.31 2.32 -4.15
C GLN A 145 -21.97 2.05 -5.62
N ASN A 146 -20.71 2.20 -6.05
CA ASN A 146 -20.29 1.84 -7.40
C ASN A 146 -20.35 0.34 -7.68
N PHE A 147 -20.39 -0.48 -6.63
CA PHE A 147 -20.52 -1.95 -6.72
C PHE A 147 -21.89 -2.49 -6.30
N GLY A 148 -22.91 -1.61 -6.25
CA GLY A 148 -24.31 -2.02 -6.08
C GLY A 148 -24.80 -2.12 -4.64
N TYR A 149 -24.05 -1.60 -3.67
CA TYR A 149 -24.47 -1.50 -2.28
C TYR A 149 -25.01 -0.10 -1.98
N ASP A 150 -25.99 0.02 -1.10
CA ASP A 150 -26.53 1.33 -0.69
C ASP A 150 -25.52 2.12 0.16
N GLN A 151 -24.78 1.41 1.00
CA GLN A 151 -23.70 1.92 1.86
C GLN A 151 -22.66 0.85 2.10
N HIS A 152 -21.49 1.26 2.59
CA HIS A 152 -20.45 0.30 2.94
C HIS A 152 -20.80 -0.48 4.22
N PHE A 153 -20.33 -1.72 4.28
CA PHE A 153 -20.44 -2.55 5.48
C PHE A 153 -19.71 -1.87 6.65
N ASP A 154 -20.14 -2.19 7.87
CA ASP A 154 -19.45 -1.77 9.07
C ASP A 154 -17.99 -2.23 9.06
N HIS A 155 -17.11 -1.41 9.62
CA HIS A 155 -15.66 -1.62 9.60
C HIS A 155 -15.26 -3.06 9.98
N ASP A 156 -15.75 -3.59 11.09
CA ASP A 156 -15.36 -4.92 11.56
C ASP A 156 -15.95 -6.05 10.70
N GLU A 157 -17.13 -5.83 10.11
CA GLU A 157 -17.77 -6.76 9.18
C GLU A 157 -17.00 -6.87 7.87
N ARG A 158 -16.42 -5.76 7.39
CA ARG A 158 -15.56 -5.75 6.21
C ARG A 158 -14.34 -6.65 6.38
N TYR A 159 -13.73 -6.67 7.55
CA TYR A 159 -12.56 -7.52 7.82
C TYR A 159 -12.92 -9.00 7.93
N LYS A 160 -14.10 -9.34 8.47
CA LYS A 160 -14.62 -10.73 8.43
C LYS A 160 -14.86 -11.20 7.00
N MET A 161 -15.42 -10.32 6.15
CA MET A 161 -15.57 -10.60 4.73
C MET A 161 -14.20 -10.77 4.05
N ALA A 162 -13.21 -9.93 4.36
CA ALA A 162 -11.88 -10.04 3.80
C ALA A 162 -11.17 -11.33 4.21
N GLU A 163 -11.33 -11.77 5.45
CA GLU A 163 -10.80 -13.05 5.93
C GLU A 163 -11.35 -14.23 5.12
N GLU A 164 -12.67 -14.30 4.97
CA GLU A 164 -13.32 -15.33 4.16
C GLU A 164 -12.91 -15.25 2.68
N TRP A 165 -12.76 -14.03 2.16
CA TRP A 165 -12.31 -13.78 0.79
C TRP A 165 -10.90 -14.34 0.54
N VAL A 166 -9.94 -14.06 1.42
CA VAL A 166 -8.56 -14.56 1.32
C VAL A 166 -8.53 -16.09 1.40
N GLU A 167 -9.32 -16.67 2.30
CA GLU A 167 -9.45 -18.13 2.43
C GLU A 167 -9.92 -18.78 1.13
N VAL A 168 -10.96 -18.23 0.50
CA VAL A 168 -11.45 -18.74 -0.79
C VAL A 168 -10.42 -18.62 -1.90
N VAL A 169 -9.70 -17.49 -1.96
CA VAL A 169 -8.64 -17.27 -2.96
C VAL A 169 -7.54 -18.31 -2.79
N LYS A 170 -7.04 -18.53 -1.58
CA LYS A 170 -5.99 -19.52 -1.29
C LYS A 170 -6.45 -20.94 -1.65
N GLN A 171 -7.66 -21.34 -1.26
CA GLN A 171 -8.20 -22.64 -1.64
C GLN A 171 -8.31 -22.82 -3.16
N LEU A 172 -8.71 -21.79 -3.90
CA LEU A 172 -8.79 -21.84 -5.36
C LEU A 172 -7.39 -21.97 -6.00
N GLN A 173 -6.39 -21.27 -5.50
CA GLN A 173 -5.00 -21.40 -5.97
C GLN A 173 -4.44 -22.80 -5.74
N HIS A 174 -4.91 -23.49 -4.70
CA HIS A 174 -4.53 -24.88 -4.35
C HIS A 174 -5.48 -25.95 -4.92
N SER A 175 -6.44 -25.60 -5.76
CA SER A 175 -7.42 -26.55 -6.32
C SER A 175 -6.84 -27.52 -7.36
N TRP A 176 -5.59 -27.32 -7.79
CA TRP A 176 -4.81 -28.23 -8.62
C TRP A 176 -3.61 -28.74 -7.85
N ASP A 177 -3.32 -30.04 -7.89
CA ASP A 177 -2.07 -30.57 -7.35
C ASP A 177 -0.89 -30.11 -8.20
N VAL A 178 0.32 -30.06 -7.63
CA VAL A 178 1.53 -29.53 -8.29
C VAL A 178 1.86 -30.29 -9.57
N ASP A 179 1.58 -31.59 -9.58
CA ASP A 179 1.86 -32.53 -10.65
C ASP A 179 0.59 -32.92 -11.48
N ALA A 180 -0.45 -32.09 -11.41
CA ALA A 180 -1.67 -32.32 -12.17
C ALA A 180 -1.48 -32.17 -13.69
N VAL A 181 -0.57 -31.30 -14.14
CA VAL A 181 -0.25 -31.08 -15.55
C VAL A 181 0.76 -32.13 -16.04
N ILE A 182 0.34 -32.98 -16.97
CA ILE A 182 1.15 -34.08 -17.52
C ILE A 182 1.84 -33.62 -18.83
N ALA A 183 1.11 -32.90 -19.68
CA ALA A 183 1.55 -32.43 -20.99
C ALA A 183 2.14 -33.54 -21.90
N ASP A 184 1.48 -34.72 -21.93
CA ASP A 184 1.86 -35.84 -22.78
C ASP A 184 1.25 -35.65 -24.17
N ASP A 185 2.07 -35.17 -25.11
CA ASP A 185 1.70 -34.94 -26.50
C ASP A 185 1.54 -36.22 -27.32
N VAL A 186 2.17 -37.32 -26.90
CA VAL A 186 2.10 -38.63 -27.58
C VAL A 186 0.74 -39.27 -27.39
N ASN A 187 0.22 -39.25 -26.15
CA ASN A 187 -1.07 -39.84 -25.81
C ASN A 187 -2.21 -38.81 -25.80
N GLY A 188 -1.93 -37.52 -26.02
CA GLY A 188 -2.92 -36.46 -26.02
C GLY A 188 -3.49 -36.16 -24.62
N ILE A 189 -2.71 -36.33 -23.56
CA ILE A 189 -3.11 -36.11 -22.17
C ILE A 189 -2.48 -34.83 -21.66
N TYR A 190 -3.31 -33.79 -21.43
CA TYR A 190 -2.81 -32.53 -20.89
C TYR A 190 -2.66 -32.56 -19.37
N ALA A 191 -3.67 -33.03 -18.66
CA ALA A 191 -3.68 -33.06 -17.19
C ALA A 191 -4.40 -34.30 -16.63
N ASP A 192 -4.02 -34.69 -15.44
CA ASP A 192 -4.71 -35.71 -14.65
C ASP A 192 -5.90 -35.08 -13.92
N HIS A 193 -7.11 -35.39 -14.40
CA HIS A 193 -8.34 -34.86 -13.82
C HIS A 193 -8.59 -35.28 -12.37
N THR A 194 -7.95 -36.36 -11.89
CA THR A 194 -8.06 -36.81 -10.49
C THR A 194 -7.28 -35.95 -9.51
N LYS A 195 -6.38 -35.08 -10.03
CA LYS A 195 -5.55 -34.13 -9.31
C LYS A 195 -6.07 -32.70 -9.37
N VAL A 196 -7.34 -32.52 -9.79
CA VAL A 196 -8.00 -31.22 -9.89
C VAL A 196 -9.29 -31.27 -9.08
N HIS A 197 -9.36 -30.50 -8.01
CA HIS A 197 -10.33 -30.65 -6.94
C HIS A 197 -11.30 -29.47 -6.84
N PRO A 198 -12.61 -29.66 -6.94
CA PRO A 198 -13.57 -28.63 -6.53
C PRO A 198 -13.40 -28.29 -5.04
N ILE A 199 -13.36 -27.00 -4.71
CA ILE A 199 -13.25 -26.57 -3.31
C ILE A 199 -14.58 -26.61 -2.57
N ASN A 200 -15.72 -26.49 -3.29
CA ASN A 200 -17.08 -26.49 -2.75
C ASN A 200 -17.24 -25.59 -1.51
N PHE A 201 -16.64 -24.40 -1.55
CA PHE A 201 -16.68 -23.47 -0.44
C PHE A 201 -18.07 -22.86 -0.26
N GLU A 202 -18.60 -22.90 0.96
CA GLU A 202 -19.86 -22.27 1.36
C GLU A 202 -19.65 -21.48 2.66
N GLY A 203 -19.42 -20.17 2.52
CA GLY A 203 -19.23 -19.25 3.64
C GLY A 203 -20.44 -18.34 3.88
N LYS A 204 -20.26 -17.41 4.77
CA LYS A 204 -21.27 -16.38 5.08
C LYS A 204 -21.40 -15.36 3.94
N TYR A 205 -20.27 -14.96 3.33
CA TYR A 205 -20.20 -13.89 2.35
C TYR A 205 -20.01 -14.41 0.93
N PHE A 206 -19.27 -15.51 0.76
CA PHE A 206 -18.92 -16.04 -0.55
C PHE A 206 -19.27 -17.52 -0.69
N ARG A 207 -19.54 -17.91 -1.94
CA ARG A 207 -19.67 -19.30 -2.34
C ARG A 207 -18.88 -19.51 -3.62
N SER A 208 -18.13 -20.61 -3.69
CA SER A 208 -17.38 -20.96 -4.89
C SER A 208 -17.24 -22.48 -5.00
N ARG A 209 -17.68 -23.02 -6.12
CA ARG A 209 -17.51 -24.44 -6.37
C ARG A 209 -16.05 -24.79 -6.65
N GLY A 210 -15.33 -23.91 -7.38
CA GLY A 210 -14.04 -24.31 -7.95
C GLY A 210 -14.19 -25.49 -8.93
N PRO A 211 -13.09 -26.13 -9.36
CA PRO A 211 -11.71 -25.65 -9.18
C PRO A 211 -11.45 -24.36 -9.96
N LEU A 212 -10.29 -23.75 -9.74
CA LEU A 212 -9.83 -22.68 -10.59
C LEU A 212 -9.58 -23.21 -12.01
N ASN A 213 -9.85 -22.41 -13.03
CA ASN A 213 -9.66 -22.80 -14.44
C ASN A 213 -8.30 -22.38 -15.03
N THR A 214 -7.36 -22.04 -14.16
CA THR A 214 -5.96 -21.78 -14.49
C THR A 214 -5.09 -22.83 -13.82
N ILE A 215 -3.97 -23.21 -14.44
CA ILE A 215 -2.97 -24.05 -13.80
C ILE A 215 -2.30 -23.24 -12.65
N PRO A 216 -1.69 -23.91 -11.66
CA PRO A 216 -0.95 -23.23 -10.60
C PRO A 216 0.09 -22.26 -11.15
N GLY A 217 0.15 -21.07 -10.57
CA GLY A 217 1.17 -20.08 -10.92
C GLY A 217 2.56 -20.43 -10.39
N PRO A 218 3.61 -19.76 -10.86
CA PRO A 218 4.99 -19.99 -10.41
C PRO A 218 5.18 -19.91 -8.90
N GLN A 219 4.52 -18.97 -8.23
CA GLN A 219 4.58 -18.83 -6.78
C GLN A 219 3.66 -19.79 -6.04
N ARG A 220 2.61 -20.29 -6.67
CA ARG A 220 1.50 -21.04 -6.07
C ARG A 220 0.78 -20.27 -4.96
N ASP A 221 1.52 -19.87 -3.92
CA ASP A 221 1.06 -18.99 -2.84
C ASP A 221 1.50 -17.55 -3.17
N ILE A 222 0.60 -16.78 -3.77
CA ILE A 222 0.86 -15.40 -4.12
C ILE A 222 0.88 -14.57 -2.83
N PRO A 223 1.97 -13.81 -2.55
CA PRO A 223 2.10 -13.06 -1.31
C PRO A 223 0.94 -12.11 -1.06
N VAL A 224 0.40 -12.15 0.16
CA VAL A 224 -0.64 -11.26 0.65
C VAL A 224 0.00 -10.09 1.37
N VAL A 225 -0.25 -8.90 0.86
CA VAL A 225 0.12 -7.63 1.48
C VAL A 225 -1.13 -7.01 2.08
N SER A 226 -1.03 -6.36 3.21
CA SER A 226 -2.13 -5.61 3.82
C SER A 226 -1.64 -4.31 4.45
N ALA A 227 -2.59 -3.39 4.70
CA ALA A 227 -2.29 -2.05 5.22
C ALA A 227 -3.17 -1.67 6.43
N GLY A 228 -3.93 -2.61 6.96
CA GLY A 228 -4.90 -2.36 8.02
C GLY A 228 -4.26 -2.20 9.39
N GLY A 229 -4.16 -0.97 9.91
CA GLY A 229 -3.61 -0.67 11.25
C GLY A 229 -4.58 -0.90 12.41
N SER A 230 -5.88 -1.07 12.15
CA SER A 230 -6.91 -1.35 13.17
C SER A 230 -6.76 -2.76 13.75
N VAL A 231 -7.42 -3.03 14.91
CA VAL A 231 -7.39 -4.36 15.53
C VAL A 231 -7.80 -5.46 14.54
N PRO A 232 -8.93 -5.37 13.80
CA PRO A 232 -9.27 -6.38 12.79
C PRO A 232 -8.26 -6.43 11.63
N GLY A 233 -7.68 -5.29 11.22
CA GLY A 233 -6.66 -5.25 10.17
C GLY A 233 -5.38 -5.97 10.56
N ARG A 234 -4.90 -5.76 11.80
CA ARG A 234 -3.75 -6.49 12.36
C ARG A 234 -4.04 -7.98 12.50
N GLU A 235 -5.29 -8.35 12.80
CA GLU A 235 -5.72 -9.74 12.87
C GLU A 235 -5.68 -10.43 11.51
N LEU A 236 -6.18 -9.77 10.47
CA LEU A 236 -6.10 -10.25 9.09
C LEU A 236 -4.64 -10.45 8.65
N ALA A 237 -3.76 -9.47 8.94
CA ALA A 237 -2.33 -9.57 8.66
C ALA A 237 -1.67 -10.74 9.40
N ALA A 238 -1.96 -10.91 10.68
CA ALA A 238 -1.40 -11.97 11.50
C ALA A 238 -1.80 -13.37 11.02
N ARG A 239 -3.00 -13.52 10.44
CA ARG A 239 -3.47 -14.81 9.90
C ARG A 239 -2.97 -15.09 8.50
N HIS A 240 -2.96 -14.12 7.62
CA HIS A 240 -2.83 -14.33 6.18
C HIS A 240 -1.71 -13.55 5.50
N GLY A 241 -1.19 -12.49 6.14
CA GLY A 241 -0.22 -11.58 5.53
C GLY A 241 1.19 -12.16 5.43
N ASP A 242 1.85 -11.88 4.32
CA ASP A 242 3.28 -12.11 4.10
C ASP A 242 4.06 -10.80 4.27
N THR A 243 3.43 -9.66 3.96
CA THR A 243 3.93 -8.35 4.38
C THR A 243 2.79 -7.46 4.88
N GLN A 244 3.13 -6.54 5.79
CA GLN A 244 2.19 -5.57 6.35
C GLN A 244 2.79 -4.17 6.28
N MET A 245 2.07 -3.25 5.64
CA MET A 245 2.36 -1.83 5.74
C MET A 245 1.88 -1.31 7.10
N ALA A 246 2.76 -0.65 7.84
CA ALA A 246 2.46 -0.04 9.12
C ALA A 246 2.73 1.46 9.10
N MET A 247 1.78 2.26 9.58
CA MET A 247 1.95 3.70 9.80
C MET A 247 2.16 3.94 11.29
N CYS A 248 3.39 4.34 11.65
CA CYS A 248 3.78 4.64 13.02
C CYS A 248 4.46 6.01 13.06
N LYS A 249 4.20 6.81 14.09
CA LYS A 249 4.78 8.15 14.23
C LYS A 249 6.17 8.12 14.87
N THR A 250 6.40 7.19 15.78
CA THR A 250 7.64 7.08 16.58
C THR A 250 8.23 5.68 16.50
N VAL A 251 9.48 5.54 16.92
CA VAL A 251 10.16 4.24 17.03
C VAL A 251 9.48 3.35 18.07
N GLU A 252 8.98 3.94 19.16
CA GLU A 252 8.21 3.24 20.20
C GLU A 252 6.92 2.66 19.64
N ASP A 253 6.18 3.42 18.81
CA ASP A 253 4.98 2.91 18.11
C ASP A 253 5.33 1.76 17.17
N MET A 254 6.46 1.83 16.47
CA MET A 254 6.94 0.76 15.59
C MET A 254 7.20 -0.52 16.37
N LYS A 255 7.87 -0.44 17.51
CA LYS A 255 8.12 -1.59 18.42
C LYS A 255 6.81 -2.19 18.92
N ALA A 256 5.93 -1.36 19.44
CA ALA A 256 4.63 -1.80 19.98
C ALA A 256 3.77 -2.46 18.88
N TYR A 257 3.78 -1.91 17.67
CA TYR A 257 3.08 -2.49 16.53
C TYR A 257 3.63 -3.87 16.17
N ARG A 258 4.95 -3.99 16.09
CA ARG A 258 5.64 -5.25 15.78
C ARG A 258 5.35 -6.32 16.82
N GLU A 259 5.43 -5.99 18.09
CA GLU A 259 5.11 -6.90 19.19
C GLU A 259 3.65 -7.37 19.14
N ASP A 260 2.70 -6.48 18.84
CA ASP A 260 1.28 -6.84 18.74
C ASP A 260 1.02 -7.81 17.57
N ILE A 261 1.60 -7.58 16.40
CA ILE A 261 1.48 -8.48 15.24
C ILE A 261 2.08 -9.85 15.58
N HIS A 262 3.31 -9.90 16.12
CA HIS A 262 3.98 -11.15 16.47
C HIS A 262 3.19 -11.97 17.50
N ARG A 263 2.65 -11.30 18.52
CA ARG A 263 1.81 -11.95 19.53
C ARG A 263 0.55 -12.58 18.91
N ARG A 264 -0.10 -11.88 17.96
CA ARG A 264 -1.27 -12.41 17.22
C ARG A 264 -0.90 -13.59 16.34
N MET A 265 0.22 -13.51 15.61
CA MET A 265 0.71 -14.60 14.78
C MET A 265 0.93 -15.88 15.58
N LEU A 266 1.59 -15.77 16.73
CA LEU A 266 1.81 -16.91 17.62
C LEU A 266 0.48 -17.52 18.10
N ALA A 267 -0.54 -16.71 18.36
CA ALA A 267 -1.87 -17.20 18.72
C ALA A 267 -2.54 -17.99 17.57
N HIS A 268 -2.15 -17.74 16.32
CA HIS A 268 -2.60 -18.49 15.13
C HIS A 268 -1.64 -19.60 14.70
N GLY A 269 -0.60 -19.90 15.49
CA GLY A 269 0.38 -20.95 15.18
C GLY A 269 1.37 -20.58 14.07
N ARG A 270 1.44 -19.29 13.67
CA ARG A 270 2.42 -18.77 12.72
C ARG A 270 3.68 -18.28 13.45
N LYS A 271 4.80 -18.27 12.75
CA LYS A 271 6.06 -17.73 13.26
C LYS A 271 6.15 -16.23 12.95
N PRO A 272 6.75 -15.41 13.84
CA PRO A 272 7.03 -14.01 13.54
C PRO A 272 7.79 -13.76 12.23
N SER A 273 8.65 -14.68 11.83
CA SER A 273 9.42 -14.62 10.57
C SER A 273 8.57 -14.77 9.30
N ASP A 274 7.32 -15.27 9.43
CA ASP A 274 6.45 -15.52 8.28
C ASP A 274 5.77 -14.23 7.77
N ILE A 275 6.04 -13.07 8.37
CA ILE A 275 5.59 -11.76 7.91
C ILE A 275 6.73 -10.75 7.95
N LYS A 276 6.72 -9.80 7.02
CA LYS A 276 7.63 -8.64 7.03
C LYS A 276 6.83 -7.37 7.26
N LEU A 277 7.17 -6.65 8.32
CA LEU A 277 6.54 -5.39 8.67
C LEU A 277 7.32 -4.24 8.04
N LEU A 278 6.76 -3.59 7.03
CA LEU A 278 7.38 -2.44 6.38
C LEU A 278 6.70 -1.15 6.88
N PHE A 279 7.49 -0.33 7.55
CA PHE A 279 7.02 0.93 8.09
C PHE A 279 7.03 2.02 7.02
N LEU A 280 5.87 2.67 6.84
CA LEU A 280 5.76 3.75 5.88
C LEU A 280 6.63 4.93 6.31
N ALA A 281 7.51 5.37 5.42
CA ALA A 281 8.42 6.47 5.66
C ALA A 281 8.55 7.37 4.43
N THR A 282 8.74 8.68 4.67
CA THR A 282 8.88 9.71 3.65
C THR A 282 10.23 10.41 3.82
N PRO A 283 11.34 9.84 3.34
CA PRO A 283 12.65 10.45 3.47
C PRO A 283 12.75 11.72 2.59
N ILE A 284 13.37 12.75 3.12
CA ILE A 284 13.71 13.97 2.38
C ILE A 284 15.21 13.94 2.12
N VAL A 285 15.55 13.54 0.90
CA VAL A 285 16.94 13.37 0.48
C VAL A 285 17.35 14.52 -0.45
N ALA A 286 18.58 15.00 -0.29
CA ALA A 286 19.23 15.96 -1.19
C ALA A 286 20.73 15.68 -1.21
N PRO A 287 21.52 16.26 -2.16
CA PRO A 287 22.96 16.02 -2.22
C PRO A 287 23.73 16.34 -0.92
N THR A 288 23.26 17.32 -0.16
CA THR A 288 23.84 17.70 1.14
C THR A 288 22.76 17.80 2.22
N ASP A 289 23.18 17.69 3.48
CA ASP A 289 22.28 17.88 4.63
C ASP A 289 21.65 19.28 4.65
N ALA A 290 22.39 20.31 4.27
CA ALA A 290 21.89 21.69 4.21
C ALA A 290 20.76 21.84 3.19
N GLU A 291 20.92 21.30 1.98
CA GLU A 291 19.88 21.32 0.93
C GLU A 291 18.65 20.50 1.34
N ALA A 292 18.85 19.36 2.02
CA ALA A 292 17.75 18.56 2.52
C ALA A 292 16.95 19.30 3.62
N GLN A 293 17.64 20.01 4.52
CA GLN A 293 16.99 20.86 5.53
C GLN A 293 16.21 22.01 4.90
N GLU A 294 16.76 22.68 3.89
CA GLU A 294 16.06 23.73 3.14
C GLU A 294 14.77 23.19 2.50
N LYS A 295 14.85 22.00 1.89
CA LYS A 295 13.72 21.29 1.30
C LYS A 295 12.65 20.94 2.37
N ALA A 296 13.08 20.44 3.53
CA ALA A 296 12.19 20.14 4.65
C ALA A 296 11.50 21.39 5.21
N GLU A 297 12.21 22.51 5.30
CA GLU A 297 11.63 23.78 5.73
C GLU A 297 10.62 24.35 4.71
N ALA A 298 10.88 24.19 3.42
CA ALA A 298 9.92 24.56 2.38
C ALA A 298 8.62 23.76 2.52
N LEU A 299 8.72 22.44 2.76
CA LEU A 299 7.57 21.59 3.04
C LEU A 299 6.84 21.99 4.33
N ARG A 300 7.57 22.34 5.40
CA ARG A 300 6.94 22.83 6.64
C ARG A 300 6.17 24.12 6.42
N ARG A 301 6.72 25.08 5.65
CA ARG A 301 5.98 26.31 5.30
C ARG A 301 4.73 26.03 4.47
N TYR A 302 4.80 25.08 3.55
CA TYR A 302 3.66 24.70 2.72
C TYR A 302 2.47 24.18 3.55
N ARG A 303 2.69 23.50 4.68
CA ARG A 303 1.63 22.93 5.54
C ARG A 303 0.61 23.97 6.01
N TYR A 304 1.05 25.20 6.24
CA TYR A 304 0.18 26.27 6.74
C TYR A 304 -0.51 27.04 5.62
N THR A 305 -0.35 26.62 4.37
CA THR A 305 -1.12 27.22 3.27
C THR A 305 -2.54 26.71 3.24
N ASP A 306 -3.46 27.53 2.77
CA ASP A 306 -4.87 27.14 2.60
C ASP A 306 -5.02 25.87 1.73
N ALA A 307 -4.14 25.71 0.73
CA ALA A 307 -4.16 24.54 -0.15
C ALA A 307 -3.81 23.22 0.59
N ALA A 308 -2.87 23.26 1.53
CA ALA A 308 -2.50 22.11 2.33
C ALA A 308 -3.56 21.79 3.38
N VAL A 309 -4.10 22.80 4.04
CA VAL A 309 -5.22 22.65 4.99
C VAL A 309 -6.45 22.07 4.27
N GLU A 310 -6.80 22.59 3.09
CA GLU A 310 -7.89 22.07 2.24
C GLU A 310 -7.68 20.57 1.92
N TYR A 311 -6.46 20.19 1.52
CA TYR A 311 -6.13 18.79 1.25
C TYR A 311 -6.33 17.89 2.48
N ASN A 312 -5.85 18.33 3.65
CA ASN A 312 -5.93 17.53 4.86
C ASN A 312 -7.38 17.41 5.38
N LEU A 313 -8.18 18.45 5.29
CA LEU A 313 -9.61 18.39 5.61
C LEU A 313 -10.37 17.46 4.65
N TRP A 314 -10.05 17.54 3.37
CA TRP A 314 -10.57 16.60 2.37
C TRP A 314 -10.18 15.17 2.71
N ASN A 315 -8.91 14.93 3.03
CA ASN A 315 -8.40 13.62 3.41
C ASN A 315 -9.05 13.08 4.70
N MET A 316 -9.28 13.93 5.69
CA MET A 316 -10.03 13.57 6.91
C MET A 316 -11.47 13.15 6.58
N SER A 317 -12.15 13.87 5.65
CA SER A 317 -13.48 13.49 5.20
C SER A 317 -13.46 12.12 4.50
N TYR A 318 -12.50 11.89 3.60
CA TYR A 318 -12.29 10.61 2.95
C TYR A 318 -12.01 9.47 3.96
N THR A 319 -11.04 9.65 4.84
CA THR A 319 -10.63 8.62 5.82
C THR A 319 -11.73 8.32 6.86
N SER A 320 -12.67 9.25 7.08
CA SER A 320 -13.87 9.00 7.89
C SER A 320 -14.87 8.02 7.23
N GLY A 321 -14.59 7.59 6.00
CA GLY A 321 -15.52 6.81 5.17
C GLY A 321 -16.51 7.67 4.40
N GLY A 322 -16.25 8.97 4.28
CA GLY A 322 -17.15 9.94 3.70
C GLY A 322 -18.35 10.29 4.59
N ARG A 323 -18.30 9.95 5.88
CA ARG A 323 -19.42 10.15 6.83
C ARG A 323 -19.29 11.38 7.70
N ILE A 324 -18.13 12.03 7.71
CA ILE A 324 -17.88 13.30 8.39
C ILE A 324 -17.38 14.29 7.34
N ASP A 325 -18.14 15.35 7.14
CA ASP A 325 -17.73 16.45 6.26
C ASP A 325 -16.92 17.47 7.06
N PHE A 326 -15.60 17.32 7.05
CA PHE A 326 -14.69 18.25 7.73
C PHE A 326 -14.66 19.65 7.07
N GLY A 327 -15.12 19.78 5.84
CA GLY A 327 -15.26 21.09 5.18
C GLY A 327 -16.40 21.94 5.72
N SER A 328 -17.41 21.31 6.35
CA SER A 328 -18.55 22.01 6.97
C SER A 328 -18.27 22.46 8.41
N ILE A 329 -17.15 22.06 9.02
CA ILE A 329 -16.79 22.38 10.40
C ILE A 329 -15.97 23.66 10.42
N ASP A 330 -16.27 24.58 11.35
CA ASP A 330 -15.47 25.78 11.57
C ASP A 330 -14.04 25.41 11.96
N LEU A 331 -13.08 25.99 11.27
CA LEU A 331 -11.65 25.68 11.46
C LEU A 331 -11.12 26.03 12.85
N ASP A 332 -11.76 26.94 13.57
CA ASP A 332 -11.40 27.33 14.92
C ASP A 332 -12.09 26.44 15.99
N THR A 333 -12.87 25.43 15.57
CA THR A 333 -13.46 24.45 16.46
C THR A 333 -12.38 23.60 17.13
N PRO A 334 -12.35 23.49 18.48
CA PRO A 334 -11.52 22.54 19.18
C PRO A 334 -11.84 21.11 18.76
N VAL A 335 -10.81 20.30 18.48
CA VAL A 335 -11.01 18.95 17.92
C VAL A 335 -11.70 17.98 18.89
N ASP A 336 -11.61 18.21 20.18
CA ASP A 336 -12.32 17.46 21.23
C ASP A 336 -13.84 17.64 21.19
N GLN A 337 -14.34 18.64 20.48
CA GLN A 337 -15.77 18.90 20.27
C GLN A 337 -16.31 18.25 18.97
N ILE A 338 -15.43 17.62 18.17
CA ILE A 338 -15.82 16.98 16.92
C ILE A 338 -16.24 15.53 17.18
N ASP A 339 -17.47 15.18 16.81
CA ASP A 339 -17.97 13.80 16.96
C ASP A 339 -17.38 12.89 15.86
N LEU A 340 -16.32 12.17 16.19
CA LEU A 340 -15.66 11.20 15.31
C LEU A 340 -16.36 9.82 15.29
N SER A 341 -17.37 9.59 16.12
CA SER A 341 -18.05 8.28 16.25
C SER A 341 -18.82 7.86 14.99
N LYS A 342 -19.20 8.83 14.15
CA LYS A 342 -19.88 8.60 12.87
C LYS A 342 -18.98 7.97 11.80
N GLY A 343 -17.67 8.06 11.96
CA GLY A 343 -16.71 7.54 10.99
C GLY A 343 -16.77 6.02 10.87
N ASN A 344 -16.83 5.51 9.65
CA ASN A 344 -16.80 4.08 9.32
C ASN A 344 -15.62 3.69 8.41
N GLY A 345 -14.71 4.62 8.17
CA GLY A 345 -13.59 4.45 7.24
C GLY A 345 -12.35 3.79 7.87
N GLU A 346 -11.25 4.50 7.79
CA GLU A 346 -9.94 4.06 8.33
C GLU A 346 -9.79 4.45 9.80
N ARG A 347 -10.32 3.63 10.71
CA ARG A 347 -10.32 3.95 12.14
C ARG A 347 -8.94 4.24 12.72
N SER A 348 -7.91 3.50 12.30
CA SER A 348 -6.53 3.73 12.77
C SER A 348 -5.95 5.03 12.22
N SER A 349 -6.21 5.37 10.95
CA SER A 349 -5.72 6.61 10.36
C SER A 349 -6.36 7.83 11.04
N ILE A 350 -7.67 7.80 11.28
CA ILE A 350 -8.35 8.88 12.02
C ILE A 350 -7.82 8.96 13.46
N ALA A 351 -7.72 7.85 14.18
CA ALA A 351 -7.17 7.85 15.52
C ALA A 351 -5.76 8.44 15.59
N ASN A 352 -4.90 8.09 14.63
CA ASN A 352 -3.54 8.64 14.54
C ASN A 352 -3.55 10.15 14.24
N LEU A 353 -4.47 10.64 13.40
CA LEU A 353 -4.58 12.06 13.09
C LEU A 353 -4.94 12.91 14.31
N PHE A 354 -5.82 12.38 15.18
CA PHE A 354 -6.31 13.07 16.36
C PHE A 354 -5.58 12.67 17.67
N GLN A 355 -4.53 11.87 17.59
CA GLN A 355 -3.71 11.52 18.74
C GLN A 355 -2.86 12.73 19.17
N ASP A 356 -2.83 13.02 20.48
CA ASP A 356 -2.06 14.11 21.09
C ASP A 356 -2.44 15.52 20.58
N THR A 357 -3.73 15.72 20.26
CA THR A 357 -4.26 16.97 19.70
C THR A 357 -5.17 17.73 20.69
N GLU A 358 -5.18 17.36 21.96
CA GLU A 358 -6.01 18.00 23.00
C GLU A 358 -5.79 19.52 23.04
N GLY A 359 -6.87 20.26 22.98
CA GLY A 359 -6.85 21.74 23.01
C GLY A 359 -6.46 22.41 21.71
N LYS A 360 -6.16 21.65 20.64
CA LYS A 360 -5.90 22.21 19.29
C LYS A 360 -7.19 22.43 18.53
N THR A 361 -7.17 23.41 17.63
CA THR A 361 -8.24 23.66 16.68
C THR A 361 -8.14 22.71 15.47
N LEU A 362 -9.23 22.55 14.73
CA LEU A 362 -9.25 21.78 13.48
C LEU A 362 -8.23 22.30 12.47
N ARG A 363 -8.01 23.61 12.39
CA ARG A 363 -6.99 24.25 11.54
C ARG A 363 -5.58 23.78 11.89
N GLU A 364 -5.25 23.78 13.19
CA GLU A 364 -3.93 23.35 13.67
C GLU A 364 -3.69 21.88 13.39
N VAL A 365 -4.67 21.04 13.69
CA VAL A 365 -4.58 19.60 13.39
C VAL A 365 -4.47 19.34 11.89
N ALA A 366 -5.25 20.03 11.06
CA ALA A 366 -5.16 19.91 9.61
C ALA A 366 -3.79 20.35 9.09
N ALA A 367 -3.22 21.44 9.60
CA ALA A 367 -1.89 21.91 9.20
C ALA A 367 -0.78 20.92 9.60
N GLU A 368 -0.90 20.27 10.76
CA GLU A 368 0.07 19.29 11.25
C GLU A 368 -0.06 17.90 10.61
N SER A 369 -1.24 17.55 10.11
CA SER A 369 -1.55 16.21 9.57
C SER A 369 -0.80 15.87 8.28
N PHE A 370 -0.10 16.79 7.67
CA PHE A 370 0.68 16.56 6.44
C PHE A 370 1.91 15.64 6.65
N GLN A 371 2.25 15.31 7.90
CA GLN A 371 3.35 14.37 8.18
C GLN A 371 2.85 12.95 8.31
N ILE A 372 3.28 12.07 7.41
CA ILE A 372 3.03 10.64 7.53
C ILE A 372 3.87 10.07 8.68
N THR A 373 5.15 10.45 8.77
CA THR A 373 6.05 10.06 9.86
C THR A 373 7.12 11.13 10.07
N ASP A 374 7.41 11.51 11.32
CA ASP A 374 8.57 12.33 11.67
C ASP A 374 9.67 11.46 12.31
N LEU A 375 10.29 10.62 11.49
CA LEU A 375 11.40 9.77 11.92
C LEU A 375 12.76 10.44 11.79
N GLY A 376 12.79 11.74 11.47
CA GLY A 376 14.04 12.49 11.27
C GLY A 376 14.82 12.09 10.02
N LEU A 377 14.16 11.51 9.01
CA LEU A 377 14.78 11.05 7.76
C LEU A 377 15.00 12.22 6.79
N VAL A 378 15.80 13.20 7.21
CA VAL A 378 16.12 14.40 6.43
C VAL A 378 17.64 14.56 6.37
N GLY A 379 18.21 14.55 5.18
CA GLY A 379 19.65 14.71 5.02
C GLY A 379 20.19 14.26 3.67
N SER A 380 21.52 14.22 3.60
CA SER A 380 22.23 13.57 2.51
C SER A 380 21.94 12.06 2.49
N PRO A 381 22.19 11.36 1.38
CA PRO A 381 22.00 9.91 1.31
C PRO A 381 22.67 9.14 2.45
N ASP A 382 23.89 9.53 2.85
CA ASP A 382 24.62 8.86 3.92
C ASP A 382 24.01 9.14 5.31
N THR A 383 23.54 10.36 5.57
CA THR A 383 22.85 10.76 6.81
C THR A 383 21.54 10.01 6.96
N VAL A 384 20.71 9.97 5.91
CA VAL A 384 19.42 9.27 5.94
C VAL A 384 19.63 7.77 6.06
N ALA A 385 20.59 7.19 5.34
CA ALA A 385 20.91 5.76 5.43
C ALA A 385 21.34 5.34 6.84
N ALA A 386 22.19 6.14 7.49
CA ALA A 386 22.62 5.91 8.87
C ALA A 386 21.43 5.93 9.85
N LYS A 387 20.51 6.89 9.68
CA LYS A 387 19.33 7.01 10.52
C LYS A 387 18.33 5.86 10.31
N MET A 388 18.14 5.41 9.06
CA MET A 388 17.30 4.24 8.77
C MET A 388 17.85 2.96 9.41
N GLU A 389 19.18 2.76 9.37
CA GLU A 389 19.83 1.64 10.02
C GLU A 389 19.65 1.68 11.55
N GLU A 390 19.90 2.85 12.18
CA GLU A 390 19.66 3.06 13.62
C GLU A 390 18.24 2.70 14.02
N ILE A 391 17.24 3.19 13.28
CA ILE A 391 15.82 2.88 13.53
C ILE A 391 15.55 1.37 13.44
N MET A 392 16.02 0.70 12.39
CA MET A 392 15.76 -0.72 12.21
C MET A 392 16.47 -1.58 13.26
N ASP A 393 17.69 -1.20 13.66
CA ASP A 393 18.42 -1.87 14.76
C ASP A 393 17.65 -1.74 16.09
N GLU A 394 17.06 -0.58 16.34
CA GLU A 394 16.29 -0.34 17.56
C GLU A 394 14.93 -1.03 17.56
N VAL A 395 14.21 -1.04 16.43
CA VAL A 395 12.92 -1.72 16.24
C VAL A 395 13.10 -3.23 16.21
N GLY A 396 14.26 -3.71 15.77
CA GLY A 396 14.52 -5.11 15.45
C GLY A 396 13.67 -5.56 14.26
N GLY A 397 13.41 -4.63 13.35
CA GLY A 397 12.36 -4.74 12.39
C GLY A 397 12.79 -5.12 10.98
N ASP A 398 11.77 -5.27 10.11
CA ASP A 398 11.90 -5.95 8.85
C ASP A 398 12.18 -4.98 7.70
N GLY A 399 11.72 -3.70 7.79
CA GLY A 399 12.06 -2.74 6.75
C GLY A 399 11.17 -1.51 6.64
N PHE A 400 11.32 -0.80 5.52
CA PHE A 400 10.57 0.40 5.21
C PHE A 400 9.80 0.27 3.89
N LEU A 401 8.60 0.81 3.89
CA LEU A 401 7.85 1.12 2.67
C LEU A 401 8.03 2.62 2.39
N LEU A 402 8.82 2.97 1.39
CA LEU A 402 9.14 4.37 1.11
C LEU A 402 8.07 5.02 0.24
N TYR A 403 7.64 6.21 0.64
CA TYR A 403 6.82 7.09 -0.17
C TYR A 403 7.63 8.32 -0.60
N SER A 404 7.52 8.69 -1.85
CA SER A 404 8.10 9.91 -2.40
C SER A 404 7.24 10.41 -3.57
N PRO A 405 7.25 11.70 -3.91
CA PRO A 405 6.57 12.21 -5.08
C PRO A 405 6.95 11.44 -6.35
N MET A 406 5.95 11.14 -7.20
CA MET A 406 6.14 10.34 -8.40
C MET A 406 6.74 11.17 -9.53
N THR A 407 7.98 11.66 -9.34
CA THR A 407 8.76 12.37 -10.35
C THR A 407 10.07 11.64 -10.61
N ARG A 408 10.64 11.79 -11.82
CA ARG A 408 11.94 11.19 -12.14
C ARG A 408 13.06 11.68 -11.22
N HIS A 409 12.96 12.94 -10.77
CA HIS A 409 13.93 13.51 -9.83
C HIS A 409 13.86 12.84 -8.46
N SER A 410 12.67 12.75 -7.87
CA SER A 410 12.48 12.12 -6.56
C SER A 410 12.79 10.61 -6.58
N ILE A 411 12.47 9.93 -7.68
CA ILE A 411 12.85 8.53 -7.89
C ILE A 411 14.38 8.39 -7.90
N ALA A 412 15.11 9.28 -8.59
CA ALA A 412 16.56 9.25 -8.66
C ALA A 412 17.22 9.56 -7.31
N GLU A 413 16.69 10.51 -6.53
CA GLU A 413 17.17 10.79 -5.16
C GLU A 413 17.15 9.53 -4.27
N ILE A 414 16.13 8.71 -4.42
CA ILE A 414 16.02 7.45 -3.65
C ILE A 414 16.82 6.33 -4.32
N ALA A 415 16.60 6.05 -5.60
CA ALA A 415 17.17 4.88 -6.27
C ALA A 415 18.68 5.03 -6.56
N ASP A 416 19.14 6.23 -6.89
CA ASP A 416 20.53 6.49 -7.27
C ASP A 416 21.32 7.23 -6.17
N GLY A 417 20.61 7.78 -5.16
CA GLY A 417 21.21 8.43 -3.98
C GLY A 417 21.16 7.54 -2.74
N LEU A 418 19.98 7.40 -2.14
CA LEU A 418 19.79 6.72 -0.86
C LEU A 418 20.13 5.22 -0.91
N ALA A 419 19.59 4.49 -1.89
CA ALA A 419 19.80 3.04 -1.97
C ALA A 419 21.28 2.62 -2.09
N PRO A 420 22.14 3.28 -2.89
CA PRO A 420 23.58 3.02 -2.87
C PRO A 420 24.24 3.30 -1.52
N ALA A 421 23.78 4.30 -0.76
CA ALA A 421 24.29 4.56 0.59
C ALA A 421 23.92 3.42 1.56
N LEU A 422 22.69 2.93 1.50
CA LEU A 422 22.23 1.76 2.26
C LEU A 422 23.02 0.49 1.90
N LYS A 423 23.29 0.27 0.60
CA LYS A 423 24.11 -0.86 0.13
C LYS A 423 25.55 -0.80 0.67
N ARG A 424 26.21 0.37 0.60
CA ARG A 424 27.56 0.55 1.16
C ARG A 424 27.67 0.22 2.65
N ARG A 425 26.57 0.39 3.38
CA ARG A 425 26.45 0.06 4.81
C ARG A 425 26.11 -1.41 5.07
N GLY A 426 25.75 -2.17 4.03
CA GLY A 426 25.22 -3.51 4.17
C GLY A 426 23.82 -3.56 4.81
N ALA A 427 23.12 -2.43 4.82
CA ALA A 427 21.81 -2.30 5.44
C ALA A 427 20.68 -2.96 4.62
N ILE A 428 20.84 -3.02 3.29
CA ILE A 428 19.95 -3.71 2.35
C ILE A 428 20.76 -4.68 1.48
N ARG A 429 20.04 -5.54 0.73
CA ARG A 429 20.69 -6.45 -0.24
C ARG A 429 21.44 -5.68 -1.32
N ASP A 430 22.53 -6.26 -1.81
CA ASP A 430 23.32 -5.70 -2.93
C ASP A 430 22.90 -6.28 -4.29
N GLY A 431 22.15 -7.36 -4.29
CA GLY A 431 21.57 -8.04 -5.46
C GLY A 431 20.45 -8.97 -5.04
N TYR A 432 19.73 -9.52 -5.98
CA TYR A 432 18.69 -10.52 -5.70
C TYR A 432 19.26 -11.93 -5.82
N THR A 433 18.88 -12.79 -4.87
CA THR A 433 19.20 -14.22 -4.87
C THR A 433 18.15 -15.02 -5.64
N TYR A 434 16.89 -14.59 -5.56
CA TYR A 434 15.75 -15.29 -6.11
C TYR A 434 15.05 -14.50 -7.20
N THR A 435 14.16 -15.17 -7.94
CA THR A 435 13.39 -14.54 -9.02
C THR A 435 11.95 -14.22 -8.63
N THR A 436 11.36 -15.00 -7.72
CA THR A 436 9.98 -14.77 -7.29
C THR A 436 9.89 -13.76 -6.16
N LEU A 437 8.75 -13.06 -6.06
CA LEU A 437 8.50 -12.12 -4.98
C LEU A 437 8.45 -12.85 -3.64
N ASN A 438 7.79 -14.00 -3.57
CA ASN A 438 7.66 -14.77 -2.34
C ASN A 438 9.03 -15.16 -1.76
N GLU A 439 9.93 -15.68 -2.58
CA GLU A 439 11.28 -16.05 -2.14
C GLU A 439 12.07 -14.82 -1.69
N ASN A 440 12.00 -13.71 -2.43
CA ASN A 440 12.73 -12.48 -2.10
C ASN A 440 12.27 -11.83 -0.78
N ILE A 441 10.96 -11.88 -0.47
CA ILE A 441 10.42 -11.37 0.80
C ILE A 441 10.93 -12.21 2.00
N HIS A 442 11.14 -13.52 1.81
CA HIS A 442 11.52 -14.43 2.89
C HIS A 442 13.01 -14.76 2.92
N GLU A 443 13.85 -14.03 2.17
CA GLU A 443 15.29 -14.30 2.07
C GLU A 443 16.03 -14.07 3.41
N PHE A 444 15.61 -13.09 4.23
CA PHE A 444 16.23 -12.75 5.52
C PHE A 444 15.23 -12.16 6.52
#